data_c63bc952622180ab13deed1d0d2d59d7
#
_entry.id   c63bc952622180ab13deed1d0d2d59d7
#
_cell.length_a   1.000
_cell.length_b   1.000
_cell.length_c   1.000
_cell.angle_alpha   90.00
_cell.angle_beta   90.00
_cell.angle_gamma   90.00
#
_symmetry.space_group_name_H-M   'P 1'
#
loop_
_entity.id
_entity.type
_entity.pdbx_description
1 polymer ?
#
loop_
_entity_poly.entity_id
_entity_poly.type
_entity_poly.pdbx_seq_one_letter_code
_entity_poly.pdbx_strand_id
1 'polypeptide(L)'
;MSAVAVEEKSVIDYNTGNPDGILSPGEQPRPPKVPLVAIYPKEGTLFSDSPYFILDAPWVNQKQKDAAKLFETFIKEPAQQQDVLKIGFRPGNPAVPIGPPITAANGLDPNQPQTLLEVPQARVLTTLLDKWARQRKKAHVTLVLDVSGSMGDDADPKHPEAGTKLDLAKQAIRESVGLFSPDDDISFVTFSTGLGPQQNQQVFEVVPPGRVADVGERLRSAVEGLSPVNDTPLYEATKQTYQTAVTQFDPTRINAVVLLTDGKNDDGNPDDDQQQLQDLLSVLRSGNEGQASHAVRVFPIAYGADADAATLQAIADASSSALYKATNPTTISQVLNAVISNF
;
A
#
# COMPACT_ATOMS: atom_id res chain seq x y z
N MET A 1 -6.09 15.48 4.77
CA MET A 1 -5.34 15.91 3.56
C MET A 1 -6.23 16.85 2.79
N SER A 2 -5.75 18.06 2.45
CA SER A 2 -6.57 19.08 1.77
C SER A 2 -6.43 19.04 0.25
N ALA A 3 -5.34 18.50 -0.26
CA ALA A 3 -5.07 18.28 -1.68
C ALA A 3 -4.08 17.13 -1.89
N VAL A 4 -4.16 16.48 -3.04
CA VAL A 4 -3.28 15.37 -3.45
C VAL A 4 -3.03 15.49 -4.96
N ALA A 5 -1.81 15.20 -5.40
CA ALA A 5 -1.47 15.11 -6.82
C ALA A 5 -1.77 13.71 -7.32
N VAL A 6 -2.72 13.58 -8.23
CA VAL A 6 -3.17 12.30 -8.79
C VAL A 6 -3.56 12.46 -10.26
N GLU A 7 -3.71 11.35 -10.95
CA GLU A 7 -4.30 11.32 -12.29
C GLU A 7 -5.83 11.49 -12.26
N GLU A 8 -6.43 11.96 -13.34
CA GLU A 8 -7.89 12.09 -13.48
C GLU A 8 -8.60 10.74 -13.25
N LYS A 9 -7.99 9.65 -13.72
CA LYS A 9 -8.50 8.28 -13.49
C LYS A 9 -8.65 7.98 -12.00
N SER A 10 -7.68 8.35 -11.18
CA SER A 10 -7.73 8.16 -9.72
C SER A 10 -8.84 8.97 -9.05
N VAL A 11 -9.17 10.15 -9.58
CA VAL A 11 -10.32 10.95 -9.10
C VAL A 11 -11.63 10.22 -9.38
N ILE A 12 -11.78 9.64 -10.59
CA ILE A 12 -12.96 8.87 -10.97
C ILE A 12 -13.10 7.65 -10.05
N ASP A 13 -12.04 6.87 -9.90
CA ASP A 13 -12.05 5.65 -9.11
C ASP A 13 -12.40 5.91 -7.63
N TYR A 14 -11.77 6.92 -7.04
CA TYR A 14 -12.09 7.35 -5.69
C TYR A 14 -13.55 7.77 -5.55
N ASN A 15 -14.05 8.63 -6.46
CA ASN A 15 -15.43 9.14 -6.39
C ASN A 15 -16.48 8.06 -6.65
N THR A 16 -16.15 7.05 -7.43
CA THR A 16 -17.02 5.89 -7.67
C THR A 16 -16.93 4.82 -6.59
N GLY A 17 -16.00 4.97 -5.63
CA GLY A 17 -15.82 4.04 -4.51
C GLY A 17 -14.97 2.82 -4.84
N ASN A 18 -14.09 2.96 -5.82
CA ASN A 18 -13.13 1.94 -6.26
C ASN A 18 -11.72 2.55 -6.32
N PRO A 19 -11.13 2.97 -5.19
CA PRO A 19 -9.92 3.80 -5.17
C PRO A 19 -8.66 3.11 -5.70
N ASP A 20 -8.61 1.79 -5.73
CA ASP A 20 -7.52 1.00 -6.32
C ASP A 20 -7.76 0.62 -7.78
N GLY A 21 -8.90 1.02 -8.35
CA GLY A 21 -9.28 0.77 -9.74
C GLY A 21 -9.72 -0.68 -10.03
N ILE A 22 -9.72 -1.55 -9.03
CA ILE A 22 -10.03 -2.98 -9.16
C ILE A 22 -11.01 -3.39 -8.06
N LEU A 23 -12.19 -3.89 -8.46
CA LEU A 23 -13.10 -4.53 -7.51
C LEU A 23 -12.85 -6.04 -7.52
N SER A 24 -12.56 -6.60 -6.35
CA SER A 24 -12.46 -8.04 -6.16
C SER A 24 -13.83 -8.72 -6.35
N PRO A 25 -13.90 -10.00 -6.75
CA PRO A 25 -15.17 -10.70 -6.87
C PRO A 25 -15.99 -10.62 -5.56
N GLY A 26 -17.22 -10.07 -5.66
CA GLY A 26 -18.12 -9.87 -4.52
C GLY A 26 -17.91 -8.55 -3.75
N GLU A 27 -16.88 -7.79 -4.05
CA GLU A 27 -16.68 -6.46 -3.49
C GLU A 27 -17.68 -5.46 -4.08
N GLN A 28 -18.18 -4.56 -3.23
CA GLN A 28 -19.10 -3.50 -3.65
C GLN A 28 -18.38 -2.15 -3.60
N PRO A 29 -18.65 -1.26 -4.57
CA PRO A 29 -18.13 0.10 -4.53
C PRO A 29 -18.54 0.82 -3.23
N ARG A 30 -17.61 1.61 -2.67
CA ARG A 30 -17.83 2.42 -1.46
C ARG A 30 -17.55 3.89 -1.76
N PRO A 31 -18.50 4.63 -2.37
CA PRO A 31 -18.31 6.04 -2.65
C PRO A 31 -17.97 6.84 -1.39
N PRO A 32 -17.05 7.80 -1.48
CA PRO A 32 -16.62 8.59 -0.33
C PRO A 32 -17.73 9.55 0.11
N LYS A 33 -17.72 9.93 1.40
CA LYS A 33 -18.63 10.98 1.93
C LYS A 33 -18.34 12.36 1.31
N VAL A 34 -17.08 12.62 0.97
CA VAL A 34 -16.64 13.86 0.34
C VAL A 34 -15.88 13.49 -0.93
N PRO A 35 -16.46 13.75 -2.11
CA PRO A 35 -15.80 13.46 -3.39
C PRO A 35 -14.61 14.39 -3.62
N LEU A 36 -13.66 13.92 -4.40
CA LEU A 36 -12.56 14.73 -4.92
C LEU A 36 -13.05 15.59 -6.10
N VAL A 37 -12.43 16.77 -6.25
CA VAL A 37 -12.59 17.64 -7.42
C VAL A 37 -11.21 17.95 -7.96
N ALA A 38 -11.03 17.78 -9.28
CA ALA A 38 -9.76 18.08 -9.93
C ALA A 38 -9.53 19.60 -10.00
N ILE A 39 -8.33 20.00 -9.62
CA ILE A 39 -7.83 21.38 -9.78
C ILE A 39 -6.75 21.34 -10.86
N TYR A 40 -7.00 22.03 -11.96
CA TYR A 40 -6.06 22.15 -13.06
C TYR A 40 -5.25 23.45 -12.90
N PRO A 41 -3.92 23.35 -12.67
CA PRO A 41 -3.08 24.54 -12.54
C PRO A 41 -3.11 25.40 -13.82
N LYS A 42 -3.17 26.73 -13.67
CA LYS A 42 -3.17 27.67 -14.81
C LYS A 42 -1.86 27.64 -15.59
N GLU A 43 -0.78 27.33 -14.91
CA GLU A 43 0.56 27.21 -15.48
C GLU A 43 0.70 26.01 -16.41
N GLY A 44 -0.20 25.05 -16.27
CA GLY A 44 -0.22 23.82 -17.04
C GLY A 44 -0.05 22.55 -16.21
N THR A 45 -0.15 21.43 -16.89
CA THR A 45 0.03 20.09 -16.28
C THR A 45 0.79 19.17 -17.23
N LEU A 46 1.14 17.98 -16.75
CA LEU A 46 1.75 16.91 -17.53
C LEU A 46 0.70 15.86 -17.89
N PHE A 47 0.83 15.22 -19.03
CA PHE A 47 0.14 13.97 -19.30
C PHE A 47 1.00 12.79 -18.85
N SER A 48 0.37 11.78 -18.27
CA SER A 48 0.95 10.44 -18.19
C SER A 48 0.99 9.86 -19.59
N ASP A 49 2.18 9.75 -20.16
CA ASP A 49 2.38 9.15 -21.47
C ASP A 49 2.53 7.65 -21.32
N SER A 50 1.76 6.89 -22.13
CA SER A 50 1.84 5.42 -22.17
C SER A 50 2.41 5.00 -23.52
N PRO A 51 3.75 5.04 -23.69
CA PRO A 51 4.38 4.79 -24.98
C PRO A 51 4.29 3.32 -25.38
N TYR A 52 4.00 3.08 -26.66
CA TYR A 52 4.08 1.77 -27.28
C TYR A 52 5.40 1.64 -28.06
N PHE A 53 6.23 0.67 -27.67
CA PHE A 53 7.53 0.44 -28.32
C PHE A 53 7.54 -0.86 -29.11
N ILE A 54 8.02 -0.80 -30.35
CA ILE A 54 8.36 -1.98 -31.15
C ILE A 54 9.86 -2.23 -31.01
N LEU A 55 10.22 -3.36 -30.38
CA LEU A 55 11.61 -3.68 -30.12
C LEU A 55 12.36 -3.99 -31.43
N ASP A 56 13.55 -3.41 -31.58
CA ASP A 56 14.53 -3.74 -32.63
C ASP A 56 15.72 -4.50 -32.02
N ALA A 57 15.48 -5.75 -31.65
CA ALA A 57 16.46 -6.60 -31.00
C ALA A 57 16.81 -7.83 -31.88
N PRO A 58 17.99 -8.44 -31.74
CA PRO A 58 18.40 -9.57 -32.58
C PRO A 58 17.47 -10.79 -32.55
N TRP A 59 16.68 -10.95 -31.47
CA TRP A 59 15.70 -12.03 -31.32
C TRP A 59 14.30 -11.67 -31.88
N VAL A 60 14.08 -10.42 -32.34
CA VAL A 60 12.81 -9.97 -32.91
C VAL A 60 12.85 -10.04 -34.43
N ASN A 61 12.10 -10.98 -34.99
CA ASN A 61 12.04 -11.14 -36.44
C ASN A 61 11.04 -10.20 -37.11
N GLN A 62 11.08 -10.12 -38.45
CA GLN A 62 10.23 -9.21 -39.22
C GLN A 62 8.74 -9.47 -39.02
N LYS A 63 8.30 -10.74 -38.92
CA LYS A 63 6.90 -11.08 -38.69
C LYS A 63 6.38 -10.55 -37.36
N GLN A 64 7.21 -10.60 -36.30
CA GLN A 64 6.88 -10.03 -35.00
C GLN A 64 6.77 -8.51 -35.06
N LYS A 65 7.68 -7.84 -35.78
CA LYS A 65 7.61 -6.38 -35.98
C LYS A 65 6.36 -5.99 -36.78
N ASP A 66 6.00 -6.75 -37.80
CA ASP A 66 4.80 -6.47 -38.60
C ASP A 66 3.51 -6.70 -37.78
N ALA A 67 3.46 -7.76 -36.98
CA ALA A 67 2.36 -7.99 -36.04
C ALA A 67 2.22 -6.87 -35.01
N ALA A 68 3.36 -6.40 -34.45
CA ALA A 68 3.38 -5.27 -33.51
C ALA A 68 2.86 -3.98 -34.18
N LYS A 69 3.21 -3.70 -35.44
CA LYS A 69 2.67 -2.55 -36.19
C LYS A 69 1.16 -2.65 -36.44
N LEU A 70 0.65 -3.86 -36.72
CA LEU A 70 -0.78 -4.09 -36.87
C LEU A 70 -1.52 -3.83 -35.55
N PHE A 71 -0.94 -4.30 -34.44
CA PHE A 71 -1.49 -4.02 -33.11
C PHE A 71 -1.43 -2.54 -32.76
N GLU A 72 -0.33 -1.83 -33.05
CA GLU A 72 -0.23 -0.38 -32.90
C GLU A 72 -1.35 0.34 -33.66
N THR A 73 -1.61 -0.05 -34.91
CA THR A 73 -2.69 0.52 -35.73
C THR A 73 -4.03 0.27 -35.09
N PHE A 74 -4.28 -0.96 -34.64
CA PHE A 74 -5.53 -1.35 -33.99
C PHE A 74 -5.80 -0.53 -32.72
N ILE A 75 -4.84 -0.42 -31.79
CA ILE A 75 -5.04 0.33 -30.54
C ILE A 75 -5.27 1.83 -30.76
N LYS A 76 -4.81 2.38 -31.89
CA LYS A 76 -5.03 3.79 -32.28
C LYS A 76 -6.36 4.06 -32.98
N GLU A 77 -7.12 3.03 -33.34
CA GLU A 77 -8.43 3.21 -33.97
C GLU A 77 -9.43 3.89 -33.01
N PRO A 78 -10.36 4.71 -33.53
CA PRO A 78 -11.32 5.43 -32.69
C PRO A 78 -12.13 4.53 -31.75
N ALA A 79 -12.47 3.31 -32.16
CA ALA A 79 -13.23 2.38 -31.33
C ALA A 79 -12.47 1.97 -30.07
N GLN A 80 -11.20 1.58 -30.20
CA GLN A 80 -10.33 1.21 -29.09
C GLN A 80 -10.01 2.41 -28.18
N GLN A 81 -9.81 3.56 -28.78
CA GLN A 81 -9.60 4.81 -28.04
C GLN A 81 -10.86 5.27 -27.29
N GLN A 82 -12.04 4.90 -27.76
CA GLN A 82 -13.30 5.10 -27.06
C GLN A 82 -13.41 4.17 -25.85
N ASP A 83 -12.88 2.94 -25.94
CA ASP A 83 -12.80 2.02 -24.79
C ASP A 83 -11.82 2.54 -23.73
N VAL A 84 -10.70 3.14 -24.14
CA VAL A 84 -9.78 3.86 -23.22
C VAL A 84 -10.51 4.98 -22.47
N LEU A 85 -11.35 5.76 -23.16
CA LEU A 85 -12.15 6.81 -22.52
C LEU A 85 -13.15 6.22 -21.50
N LYS A 86 -13.83 5.12 -21.83
CA LYS A 86 -14.81 4.48 -20.93
C LYS A 86 -14.22 4.05 -19.59
N ILE A 87 -12.94 3.68 -19.57
CA ILE A 87 -12.22 3.31 -18.34
C ILE A 87 -11.60 4.50 -17.61
N GLY A 88 -11.81 5.74 -18.10
CA GLY A 88 -11.44 6.97 -17.40
C GLY A 88 -10.14 7.61 -17.83
N PHE A 89 -9.54 7.17 -18.94
CA PHE A 89 -8.36 7.83 -19.51
C PHE A 89 -8.73 8.72 -20.71
N ARG A 90 -7.97 9.78 -20.93
CA ARG A 90 -8.12 10.60 -22.13
C ARG A 90 -7.59 9.85 -23.35
N PRO A 91 -8.35 9.81 -24.46
CA PRO A 91 -7.88 9.15 -25.67
C PRO A 91 -6.66 9.85 -26.26
N GLY A 92 -5.70 9.08 -26.75
CA GLY A 92 -4.56 9.61 -27.51
C GLY A 92 -4.91 9.99 -28.95
N ASN A 93 -6.08 9.57 -29.45
CA ASN A 93 -6.57 9.91 -30.78
C ASN A 93 -7.48 11.16 -30.72
N PRO A 94 -7.07 12.31 -31.29
CA PRO A 94 -7.84 13.56 -31.23
C PRO A 94 -9.19 13.50 -31.96
N ALA A 95 -9.43 12.49 -32.78
CA ALA A 95 -10.74 12.29 -33.44
C ALA A 95 -11.79 11.74 -32.46
N VAL A 96 -11.41 11.27 -31.29
CA VAL A 96 -12.32 10.79 -30.24
C VAL A 96 -12.64 11.95 -29.29
N PRO A 97 -13.87 12.45 -29.25
CA PRO A 97 -14.23 13.53 -28.36
C PRO A 97 -14.20 13.10 -26.90
N ILE A 98 -13.77 14.00 -26.02
CA ILE A 98 -13.81 13.78 -24.57
C ILE A 98 -15.28 13.74 -24.10
N GLY A 99 -15.61 12.78 -23.26
CA GLY A 99 -16.94 12.55 -22.72
C GLY A 99 -16.91 11.71 -21.43
N PRO A 100 -18.06 11.16 -21.03
CA PRO A 100 -18.09 10.31 -19.83
C PRO A 100 -17.07 9.18 -19.88
N PRO A 101 -16.41 8.86 -18.73
CA PRO A 101 -16.65 9.36 -17.37
C PRO A 101 -15.93 10.67 -17.01
N ILE A 102 -15.21 11.34 -17.95
CA ILE A 102 -14.54 12.63 -17.72
C ILE A 102 -15.58 13.75 -17.78
N THR A 103 -16.21 14.05 -16.65
CA THR A 103 -17.31 15.01 -16.52
C THR A 103 -17.26 15.76 -15.21
N ALA A 104 -17.95 16.90 -15.13
CA ALA A 104 -18.11 17.66 -13.90
C ALA A 104 -18.82 16.86 -12.80
N ALA A 105 -19.72 15.94 -13.14
CA ALA A 105 -20.38 15.07 -12.18
C ALA A 105 -19.40 14.12 -11.46
N ASN A 106 -18.31 13.76 -12.11
CA ASN A 106 -17.21 12.97 -11.53
C ASN A 106 -16.06 13.83 -11.00
N GLY A 107 -16.26 15.14 -10.86
CA GLY A 107 -15.27 16.07 -10.34
C GLY A 107 -14.20 16.52 -11.35
N LEU A 108 -14.42 16.31 -12.66
CA LEU A 108 -13.46 16.60 -13.73
C LEU A 108 -14.01 17.61 -14.73
N ASP A 109 -13.12 18.38 -15.37
CA ASP A 109 -13.48 19.28 -16.46
C ASP A 109 -13.01 18.70 -17.82
N PRO A 110 -13.91 18.32 -18.72
CA PRO A 110 -13.54 17.78 -20.03
C PRO A 110 -12.76 18.77 -20.92
N ASN A 111 -12.85 20.08 -20.64
CA ASN A 111 -12.15 21.13 -21.38
C ASN A 111 -10.74 21.46 -20.86
N GLN A 112 -10.33 20.82 -19.77
CA GLN A 112 -9.00 20.95 -19.17
C GLN A 112 -8.16 19.68 -19.41
N PRO A 113 -6.84 19.75 -19.35
CA PRO A 113 -6.02 20.96 -19.23
C PRO A 113 -5.93 21.74 -20.57
N GLN A 114 -5.79 23.06 -20.49
CA GLN A 114 -5.58 23.90 -21.68
C GLN A 114 -4.11 24.08 -22.02
N THR A 115 -3.24 23.97 -21.00
CA THR A 115 -1.79 24.12 -21.14
C THR A 115 -1.10 22.82 -20.73
N LEU A 116 -0.27 22.29 -21.64
CA LEU A 116 0.60 21.16 -21.35
C LEU A 116 2.02 21.66 -21.13
N LEU A 117 2.64 21.15 -20.07
CA LEU A 117 4.04 21.42 -19.76
C LEU A 117 4.93 20.42 -20.51
N GLU A 118 6.04 20.91 -21.01
CA GLU A 118 7.09 20.03 -21.53
C GLU A 118 7.80 19.31 -20.38
N VAL A 119 8.21 18.06 -20.62
CA VAL A 119 9.01 17.31 -19.65
C VAL A 119 10.32 18.06 -19.40
N PRO A 120 10.64 18.39 -18.14
CA PRO A 120 11.88 19.09 -17.83
C PRO A 120 13.12 18.28 -18.23
N GLN A 121 14.23 18.98 -18.51
CA GLN A 121 15.50 18.31 -18.76
C GLN A 121 15.90 17.38 -17.61
N ALA A 122 16.57 16.27 -17.90
CA ALA A 122 16.97 15.26 -16.91
C ALA A 122 17.68 15.86 -15.67
N ARG A 123 18.54 16.87 -15.88
CA ARG A 123 19.22 17.59 -14.79
C ARG A 123 18.23 18.28 -13.82
N VAL A 124 17.15 18.86 -14.35
CA VAL A 124 16.12 19.51 -13.54
C VAL A 124 15.34 18.47 -12.76
N LEU A 125 14.98 17.35 -13.41
CA LEU A 125 14.28 16.23 -12.74
C LEU A 125 15.13 15.64 -11.61
N THR A 126 16.42 15.39 -11.85
CA THR A 126 17.32 14.90 -10.81
C THR A 126 17.38 15.87 -9.62
N THR A 127 17.51 17.18 -9.90
CA THR A 127 17.53 18.20 -8.83
C THR A 127 16.22 18.25 -8.05
N LEU A 128 15.08 18.08 -8.72
CA LEU A 128 13.76 18.03 -8.08
C LEU A 128 13.62 16.79 -7.19
N LEU A 129 14.04 15.63 -7.67
CA LEU A 129 14.04 14.39 -6.89
C LEU A 129 14.92 14.49 -5.65
N ASP A 130 16.13 15.07 -5.78
CA ASP A 130 17.03 15.31 -4.66
C ASP A 130 16.43 16.29 -3.63
N LYS A 131 15.74 17.35 -4.09
CA LYS A 131 15.02 18.27 -3.21
C LYS A 131 13.86 17.57 -2.52
N TRP A 132 13.08 16.80 -3.25
CA TRP A 132 11.98 16.03 -2.70
C TRP A 132 12.47 15.08 -1.61
N ALA A 133 13.49 14.27 -1.89
CA ALA A 133 14.08 13.34 -0.92
C ALA A 133 14.53 14.01 0.38
N ARG A 134 15.03 15.27 0.27
CA ARG A 134 15.46 16.06 1.45
C ARG A 134 14.32 16.75 2.19
N GLN A 135 13.26 17.14 1.48
CA GLN A 135 12.17 17.97 2.03
C GLN A 135 10.92 17.16 2.40
N ARG A 136 10.77 15.92 1.89
CA ARG A 136 9.66 15.07 2.29
C ARG A 136 9.68 14.82 3.80
N LYS A 137 8.50 14.72 4.38
CA LYS A 137 8.37 14.35 5.78
C LYS A 137 8.96 12.94 5.95
N LYS A 138 9.84 12.77 6.93
CA LYS A 138 10.43 11.47 7.23
C LYS A 138 9.41 10.55 7.86
N ALA A 139 9.61 9.25 7.75
CA ALA A 139 8.75 8.25 8.36
C ALA A 139 9.25 7.85 9.77
N HIS A 140 8.31 7.43 10.61
CA HIS A 140 8.52 6.69 11.85
C HIS A 140 7.57 5.48 11.80
N VAL A 141 8.11 4.32 11.44
CA VAL A 141 7.33 3.14 11.11
C VAL A 141 7.66 1.98 12.03
N THR A 142 6.64 1.41 12.65
CA THR A 142 6.73 0.12 13.35
C THR A 142 6.25 -0.99 12.42
N LEU A 143 7.15 -1.87 12.02
CA LEU A 143 6.81 -3.09 11.30
C LEU A 143 6.41 -4.17 12.31
N VAL A 144 5.22 -4.73 12.16
CA VAL A 144 4.65 -5.73 13.07
C VAL A 144 4.37 -6.99 12.27
N LEU A 145 5.04 -8.07 12.61
CA LEU A 145 4.94 -9.35 11.92
C LEU A 145 4.31 -10.39 12.84
N ASP A 146 3.26 -11.02 12.33
CA ASP A 146 2.71 -12.26 12.86
C ASP A 146 3.76 -13.39 12.73
N VAL A 147 4.02 -14.06 13.84
CA VAL A 147 4.86 -15.25 13.87
C VAL A 147 4.11 -16.44 14.49
N SER A 148 2.78 -16.45 14.40
CA SER A 148 1.95 -17.57 14.84
C SER A 148 2.21 -18.84 14.04
N GLY A 149 1.68 -19.97 14.52
CA GLY A 149 1.90 -21.29 13.92
C GLY A 149 1.49 -21.35 12.45
N SER A 150 0.40 -20.71 12.06
CA SER A 150 -0.11 -20.65 10.68
C SER A 150 0.86 -19.99 9.69
N MET A 151 1.74 -19.11 10.16
CA MET A 151 2.81 -18.54 9.34
C MET A 151 3.86 -19.59 8.90
N GLY A 152 3.88 -20.75 9.53
CA GLY A 152 4.70 -21.91 9.15
C GLY A 152 4.10 -22.76 8.02
N ASP A 153 2.87 -22.49 7.59
CA ASP A 153 2.24 -23.21 6.49
C ASP A 153 2.88 -22.86 5.15
N ASP A 154 2.79 -23.80 4.20
CA ASP A 154 3.25 -23.58 2.82
C ASP A 154 2.59 -22.36 2.22
N ALA A 155 3.38 -21.48 1.65
CA ALA A 155 2.89 -20.25 1.01
C ALA A 155 2.03 -20.56 -0.23
N ASP A 156 2.38 -21.61 -0.96
CA ASP A 156 1.57 -22.20 -2.03
C ASP A 156 1.56 -23.73 -1.85
N PRO A 157 0.44 -24.33 -1.40
CA PRO A 157 0.33 -25.79 -1.22
C PRO A 157 0.57 -26.61 -2.50
N LYS A 158 0.46 -25.97 -3.69
CA LYS A 158 0.77 -26.63 -4.97
C LYS A 158 2.26 -26.55 -5.33
N HIS A 159 2.98 -25.65 -4.70
CA HIS A 159 4.38 -25.35 -4.91
C HIS A 159 5.12 -25.22 -3.56
N PRO A 160 5.28 -26.33 -2.78
CA PRO A 160 5.92 -26.28 -1.46
C PRO A 160 7.37 -25.77 -1.51
N GLU A 161 8.02 -25.87 -2.65
CA GLU A 161 9.35 -25.32 -2.90
C GLU A 161 9.43 -23.79 -2.80
N ALA A 162 8.28 -23.10 -2.82
CA ALA A 162 8.22 -21.65 -2.62
C ALA A 162 8.51 -21.23 -1.17
N GLY A 163 8.53 -22.19 -0.23
CA GLY A 163 8.74 -21.95 1.19
C GLY A 163 7.46 -21.66 1.97
N THR A 164 7.61 -21.36 3.25
CA THR A 164 6.48 -21.02 4.12
C THR A 164 6.02 -19.58 3.95
N LYS A 165 4.83 -19.24 4.44
CA LYS A 165 4.36 -17.86 4.52
C LYS A 165 5.37 -16.99 5.27
N LEU A 166 5.93 -17.49 6.38
CA LEU A 166 6.95 -16.77 7.14
C LEU A 166 8.23 -16.53 6.33
N ASP A 167 8.68 -17.49 5.53
CA ASP A 167 9.89 -17.34 4.70
C ASP A 167 9.72 -16.23 3.67
N LEU A 168 8.56 -16.16 3.01
CA LEU A 168 8.27 -15.08 2.05
C LEU A 168 8.11 -13.73 2.74
N ALA A 169 7.48 -13.68 3.92
CA ALA A 169 7.36 -12.46 4.71
C ALA A 169 8.73 -11.94 5.16
N LYS A 170 9.63 -12.82 5.61
CA LYS A 170 11.02 -12.47 5.96
C LYS A 170 11.74 -11.86 4.77
N GLN A 171 11.66 -12.50 3.60
CA GLN A 171 12.27 -11.97 2.38
C GLN A 171 11.73 -10.58 2.05
N ALA A 172 10.39 -10.41 2.05
CA ALA A 172 9.73 -9.14 1.74
C ALA A 172 10.16 -8.01 2.71
N ILE A 173 10.22 -8.29 4.02
CA ILE A 173 10.67 -7.31 5.01
C ILE A 173 12.13 -6.93 4.77
N ARG A 174 13.02 -7.88 4.52
CA ARG A 174 14.44 -7.59 4.23
C ARG A 174 14.64 -6.70 3.01
N GLU A 175 13.89 -6.98 1.94
CA GLU A 175 13.90 -6.19 0.70
C GLU A 175 13.37 -4.78 0.97
N SER A 176 12.28 -4.68 1.74
CA SER A 176 11.58 -3.43 2.02
C SER A 176 12.39 -2.40 2.82
N VAL A 177 13.35 -2.84 3.64
CA VAL A 177 14.25 -1.94 4.36
C VAL A 177 15.01 -1.01 3.41
N GLY A 178 15.31 -1.46 2.20
CA GLY A 178 15.97 -0.67 1.16
C GLY A 178 15.10 0.43 0.53
N LEU A 179 13.80 0.45 0.78
CA LEU A 179 12.86 1.44 0.27
C LEU A 179 12.75 2.67 1.18
N PHE A 180 13.08 2.52 2.45
CA PHE A 180 13.13 3.63 3.38
C PHE A 180 14.34 4.52 3.14
N SER A 181 14.20 5.81 3.43
CA SER A 181 15.35 6.71 3.48
C SER A 181 16.25 6.36 4.66
N PRO A 182 17.57 6.57 4.57
CA PRO A 182 18.48 6.39 5.71
C PRO A 182 18.09 7.15 6.97
N ASP A 183 17.37 8.27 6.82
CA ASP A 183 16.90 9.13 7.91
C ASP A 183 15.48 8.83 8.40
N ASP A 184 14.79 7.87 7.80
CA ASP A 184 13.53 7.36 8.34
C ASP A 184 13.83 6.54 9.59
N ASP A 185 12.92 6.54 10.58
CA ASP A 185 13.00 5.68 11.74
C ASP A 185 12.15 4.44 11.53
N ILE A 186 12.73 3.29 11.82
CA ILE A 186 12.02 2.01 11.81
C ILE A 186 12.22 1.26 13.12
N SER A 187 11.20 0.51 13.53
CA SER A 187 11.26 -0.52 14.56
C SER A 187 10.67 -1.82 14.04
N PHE A 188 11.03 -2.91 14.63
CA PHE A 188 10.52 -4.22 14.24
C PHE A 188 10.03 -5.00 15.45
N VAL A 189 8.79 -5.43 15.38
CA VAL A 189 8.04 -6.12 16.42
C VAL A 189 7.46 -7.40 15.86
N THR A 190 7.48 -8.47 16.63
CA THR A 190 6.75 -9.71 16.34
C THR A 190 5.63 -9.91 17.34
N PHE A 191 4.58 -10.61 16.94
CA PHE A 191 3.53 -11.00 17.86
C PHE A 191 3.10 -12.46 17.66
N SER A 192 2.84 -13.11 18.76
CA SER A 192 2.23 -14.42 18.94
C SER A 192 2.08 -14.66 20.44
N THR A 193 1.38 -15.71 20.87
CA THR A 193 1.40 -16.09 22.29
C THR A 193 2.75 -16.71 22.68
N GLY A 194 3.20 -16.45 23.91
CA GLY A 194 4.39 -17.10 24.48
C GLY A 194 5.74 -16.59 23.95
N LEU A 195 5.81 -15.31 23.55
CA LEU A 195 7.07 -14.68 23.12
C LEU A 195 7.94 -14.21 24.30
N GLY A 196 9.15 -13.82 23.95
CA GLY A 196 10.15 -13.30 24.88
C GLY A 196 10.87 -14.38 25.70
N PRO A 197 11.89 -13.98 26.49
CA PRO A 197 12.74 -14.93 27.22
C PRO A 197 12.00 -15.80 28.26
N GLN A 198 10.86 -15.30 28.77
CA GLN A 198 10.05 -15.98 29.78
C GLN A 198 8.81 -16.63 29.16
N GLN A 199 8.64 -16.59 27.84
CA GLN A 199 7.52 -17.14 27.08
C GLN A 199 6.14 -16.67 27.59
N ASN A 200 6.03 -15.43 28.02
CA ASN A 200 4.81 -14.85 28.59
C ASN A 200 4.38 -13.53 27.90
N GLN A 201 5.03 -13.14 26.82
CA GLN A 201 4.71 -11.94 26.07
C GLN A 201 3.88 -12.29 24.81
N GLN A 202 2.99 -11.43 24.44
CA GLN A 202 2.23 -11.50 23.19
C GLN A 202 2.84 -10.63 22.09
N VAL A 203 3.63 -9.64 22.49
CA VAL A 203 4.36 -8.72 21.61
C VAL A 203 5.80 -8.68 22.04
N PHE A 204 6.72 -8.80 21.11
CA PHE A 204 8.14 -8.77 21.37
C PHE A 204 8.85 -7.78 20.44
N GLU A 205 9.49 -6.78 21.02
CA GLU A 205 10.33 -5.84 20.28
C GLU A 205 11.66 -6.50 19.91
N VAL A 206 11.81 -6.82 18.63
CA VAL A 206 13.01 -7.46 18.08
C VAL A 206 14.08 -6.42 17.77
N VAL A 207 13.67 -5.29 17.18
CA VAL A 207 14.54 -4.14 16.90
C VAL A 207 13.87 -2.86 17.38
N PRO A 208 14.46 -2.18 18.37
CA PRO A 208 13.93 -0.92 18.88
C PRO A 208 14.00 0.19 17.82
N PRO A 209 13.19 1.26 17.98
CA PRO A 209 13.17 2.39 17.05
C PRO A 209 14.56 2.99 16.84
N GLY A 210 14.88 3.28 15.60
CA GLY A 210 16.11 3.94 15.21
C GLY A 210 16.16 4.25 13.73
N ARG A 211 17.11 5.11 13.33
CA ARG A 211 17.26 5.45 11.91
C ARG A 211 17.61 4.21 11.10
N VAL A 212 17.05 4.11 9.93
CA VAL A 212 17.33 2.99 8.99
C VAL A 212 18.84 2.82 8.75
N ALA A 213 19.58 3.95 8.66
CA ALA A 213 21.04 3.92 8.56
C ALA A 213 21.74 3.17 9.70
N ASP A 214 21.15 3.21 10.91
CA ASP A 214 21.76 2.65 12.13
C ASP A 214 21.22 1.23 12.44
N VAL A 215 19.94 0.97 12.18
CA VAL A 215 19.28 -0.28 12.58
C VAL A 215 18.93 -1.22 11.42
N GLY A 216 19.01 -0.78 10.16
CA GLY A 216 18.52 -1.53 9.00
C GLY A 216 19.19 -2.89 8.83
N GLU A 217 20.52 -2.99 8.98
CA GLU A 217 21.24 -4.27 8.90
C GLU A 217 20.91 -5.20 10.08
N ARG A 218 20.74 -4.64 11.27
CA ARG A 218 20.28 -5.40 12.43
C ARG A 218 18.89 -5.96 12.21
N LEU A 219 17.99 -5.18 11.61
CA LEU A 219 16.65 -5.64 11.26
C LEU A 219 16.69 -6.78 10.24
N ARG A 220 17.46 -6.65 9.16
CA ARG A 220 17.63 -7.72 8.16
C ARG A 220 18.15 -9.01 8.80
N SER A 221 19.12 -8.91 9.70
CA SER A 221 19.67 -10.07 10.40
C SER A 221 18.70 -10.68 11.40
N ALA A 222 17.95 -9.84 12.12
CA ALA A 222 17.01 -10.32 13.14
C ALA A 222 15.82 -11.07 12.53
N VAL A 223 15.32 -10.62 11.38
CA VAL A 223 14.22 -11.28 10.66
C VAL A 223 14.55 -12.72 10.28
N GLU A 224 15.79 -13.04 9.94
CA GLU A 224 16.21 -14.41 9.57
C GLU A 224 16.02 -15.42 10.71
N GLY A 225 16.26 -15.00 11.95
CA GLY A 225 16.18 -15.86 13.13
C GLY A 225 14.76 -16.19 13.60
N LEU A 226 13.72 -15.68 12.95
CA LEU A 226 12.34 -15.89 13.34
C LEU A 226 11.87 -17.32 13.01
N SER A 227 11.01 -17.85 13.85
CA SER A 227 10.35 -19.15 13.66
C SER A 227 8.89 -19.03 14.05
N PRO A 228 7.98 -19.83 13.46
CA PRO A 228 6.58 -19.83 13.87
C PRO A 228 6.42 -20.30 15.32
N VAL A 229 5.52 -19.66 16.07
CA VAL A 229 5.29 -19.92 17.50
C VAL A 229 3.80 -19.78 17.81
N ASN A 230 3.18 -20.76 18.45
CA ASN A 230 1.86 -20.74 19.09
C ASN A 230 0.72 -20.02 18.29
N ASP A 231 -0.10 -19.21 19.01
CA ASP A 231 -1.38 -18.65 18.55
C ASP A 231 -1.29 -17.17 18.17
N THR A 232 -2.40 -16.58 17.72
CA THR A 232 -2.47 -15.24 17.09
C THR A 232 -3.24 -14.23 17.94
N PRO A 233 -2.69 -13.61 18.99
CA PRO A 233 -3.37 -12.62 19.82
C PRO A 233 -3.47 -11.27 19.08
N LEU A 234 -4.18 -11.24 17.94
CA LEU A 234 -4.21 -10.14 16.98
C LEU A 234 -4.68 -8.82 17.61
N TYR A 235 -5.78 -8.89 18.40
CA TYR A 235 -6.40 -7.68 18.93
C TYR A 235 -5.54 -7.00 19.98
N GLU A 236 -5.06 -7.76 20.95
CA GLU A 236 -4.23 -7.20 22.01
C GLU A 236 -2.85 -6.78 21.46
N ALA A 237 -2.26 -7.56 20.56
CA ALA A 237 -1.00 -7.21 19.91
C ALA A 237 -1.10 -5.89 19.11
N THR A 238 -2.18 -5.73 18.34
CA THR A 238 -2.44 -4.50 17.59
C THR A 238 -2.62 -3.31 18.54
N LYS A 239 -3.40 -3.46 19.59
CA LYS A 239 -3.67 -2.43 20.59
C LYS A 239 -2.40 -2.00 21.32
N GLN A 240 -1.61 -2.96 21.82
CA GLN A 240 -0.36 -2.70 22.52
C GLN A 240 0.67 -1.98 21.61
N THR A 241 0.82 -2.45 20.39
CA THR A 241 1.74 -1.85 19.44
C THR A 241 1.30 -0.44 19.05
N TYR A 242 0.01 -0.22 18.81
CA TYR A 242 -0.53 1.10 18.53
C TYR A 242 -0.31 2.07 19.69
N GLN A 243 -0.59 1.65 20.93
CA GLN A 243 -0.37 2.48 22.13
C GLN A 243 1.12 2.83 22.31
N THR A 244 2.01 1.88 22.03
CA THR A 244 3.46 2.13 22.02
C THR A 244 3.83 3.16 20.96
N ALA A 245 3.33 3.03 19.73
CA ALA A 245 3.58 3.99 18.66
C ALA A 245 3.02 5.38 18.96
N VAL A 246 1.89 5.49 19.68
CA VAL A 246 1.34 6.76 20.16
C VAL A 246 2.26 7.39 21.21
N THR A 247 2.85 6.62 22.12
CA THR A 247 3.80 7.15 23.12
C THR A 247 5.13 7.62 22.50
N GLN A 248 5.49 7.02 21.35
CA GLN A 248 6.71 7.34 20.59
C GLN A 248 6.45 8.34 19.45
N PHE A 249 5.26 8.96 19.42
CA PHE A 249 4.84 9.84 18.34
C PHE A 249 5.80 11.00 18.10
N ASP A 250 6.26 11.15 16.87
CA ASP A 250 7.06 12.29 16.42
C ASP A 250 6.23 13.19 15.49
N PRO A 251 5.89 14.44 15.91
CA PRO A 251 5.08 15.35 15.10
C PRO A 251 5.78 15.80 13.81
N THR A 252 7.08 15.61 13.71
CA THR A 252 7.86 15.95 12.51
C THR A 252 7.89 14.85 11.48
N ARG A 253 7.38 13.64 11.83
CA ARG A 253 7.41 12.43 11.01
C ARG A 253 6.02 11.94 10.63
N ILE A 254 5.94 11.08 9.64
CA ILE A 254 4.75 10.27 9.35
C ILE A 254 4.82 9.07 10.28
N ASN A 255 3.88 8.98 11.24
CA ASN A 255 3.85 7.90 12.22
C ASN A 255 2.91 6.79 11.74
N ALA A 256 3.41 5.56 11.64
CA ALA A 256 2.63 4.44 11.13
C ALA A 256 3.03 3.11 11.77
N VAL A 257 2.05 2.20 11.81
CA VAL A 257 2.20 0.79 12.14
C VAL A 257 1.83 -0.01 10.89
N VAL A 258 2.70 -0.87 10.42
CA VAL A 258 2.43 -1.82 9.32
C VAL A 258 2.25 -3.19 9.96
N LEU A 259 1.03 -3.70 9.93
CA LEU A 259 0.63 -4.96 10.58
C LEU A 259 0.44 -6.05 9.53
N LEU A 260 1.27 -7.09 9.58
CA LEU A 260 1.16 -8.24 8.69
C LEU A 260 0.71 -9.47 9.48
N THR A 261 -0.42 -10.06 9.09
CA THR A 261 -0.98 -11.28 9.69
C THR A 261 -1.70 -12.14 8.66
N ASP A 262 -1.63 -13.45 8.83
CA ASP A 262 -2.32 -14.43 8.00
C ASP A 262 -3.54 -15.07 8.70
N GLY A 263 -3.80 -14.69 9.96
CA GLY A 263 -4.78 -15.33 10.83
C GLY A 263 -5.97 -14.44 11.23
N LYS A 264 -6.79 -15.08 12.05
CA LYS A 264 -7.83 -14.46 12.87
C LYS A 264 -7.29 -14.30 14.28
N ASN A 265 -8.03 -13.55 15.12
CA ASN A 265 -7.68 -13.55 16.54
C ASN A 265 -7.82 -14.96 17.12
N ASP A 266 -6.79 -15.39 17.80
CA ASP A 266 -6.75 -16.62 18.59
C ASP A 266 -5.76 -16.40 19.74
N ASP A 267 -6.27 -16.03 20.89
CA ASP A 267 -5.50 -15.87 22.13
C ASP A 267 -5.80 -16.99 23.15
N GLY A 268 -6.58 -18.00 22.72
CA GLY A 268 -7.03 -19.11 23.53
C GLY A 268 -8.33 -18.86 24.30
N ASN A 269 -8.96 -17.68 24.17
CA ASN A 269 -10.22 -17.33 24.83
C ASN A 269 -11.24 -16.67 23.87
N PRO A 270 -12.01 -17.42 23.10
CA PRO A 270 -12.96 -16.88 22.14
C PRO A 270 -14.15 -16.15 22.77
N ASP A 271 -14.37 -16.30 24.09
CA ASP A 271 -15.54 -15.72 24.77
C ASP A 271 -15.45 -14.19 24.91
N ASP A 272 -14.25 -13.61 24.86
CA ASP A 272 -14.03 -12.16 24.96
C ASP A 272 -13.58 -11.48 23.65
N ASP A 273 -13.42 -12.22 22.57
CA ASP A 273 -12.97 -11.71 21.26
C ASP A 273 -13.75 -10.48 20.80
N GLN A 274 -15.10 -10.49 20.95
CA GLN A 274 -15.92 -9.38 20.53
C GLN A 274 -15.64 -8.13 21.37
N GLN A 275 -15.43 -8.28 22.67
CA GLN A 275 -15.11 -7.17 23.56
C GLN A 275 -13.72 -6.62 23.26
N GLN A 276 -12.72 -7.48 23.08
CA GLN A 276 -11.36 -7.10 22.74
C GLN A 276 -11.30 -6.32 21.42
N LEU A 277 -12.05 -6.77 20.39
CA LEU A 277 -12.14 -6.05 19.11
C LEU A 277 -12.75 -4.67 19.27
N GLN A 278 -13.86 -4.55 20.04
CA GLN A 278 -14.50 -3.27 20.28
C GLN A 278 -13.59 -2.31 21.04
N ASP A 279 -12.87 -2.78 22.04
CA ASP A 279 -11.90 -2.01 22.80
C ASP A 279 -10.74 -1.53 21.90
N LEU A 280 -10.20 -2.40 21.07
CA LEU A 280 -9.20 -2.04 20.08
C LEU A 280 -9.70 -0.93 19.14
N LEU A 281 -10.87 -1.12 18.51
CA LEU A 281 -11.41 -0.15 17.57
C LEU A 281 -11.74 1.20 18.24
N SER A 282 -12.16 1.18 19.51
CA SER A 282 -12.35 2.39 20.31
C SER A 282 -11.05 3.14 20.55
N VAL A 283 -9.98 2.42 20.91
CA VAL A 283 -8.64 3.00 21.12
C VAL A 283 -8.09 3.63 19.82
N LEU A 284 -8.24 2.94 18.68
CA LEU A 284 -7.79 3.44 17.38
C LEU A 284 -8.55 4.71 16.96
N ARG A 285 -9.87 4.76 17.16
CA ARG A 285 -10.70 5.94 16.84
C ARG A 285 -10.37 7.12 17.73
N SER A 286 -10.25 6.90 19.04
CA SER A 286 -9.97 7.98 20.00
C SER A 286 -8.61 8.64 19.77
N GLY A 287 -7.61 7.88 19.33
CA GLY A 287 -6.30 8.42 18.96
C GLY A 287 -6.29 9.24 17.67
N ASN A 288 -7.33 9.14 16.84
CA ASN A 288 -7.44 9.85 15.56
C ASN A 288 -8.53 10.95 15.57
N GLU A 289 -9.44 10.96 16.53
CA GLU A 289 -10.50 11.98 16.63
C GLU A 289 -9.93 13.35 17.00
N GLY A 290 -10.11 14.31 16.11
CA GLY A 290 -9.80 15.73 16.35
C GLY A 290 -8.35 16.15 16.14
N GLN A 291 -7.44 15.25 15.80
CA GLN A 291 -6.00 15.54 15.63
C GLN A 291 -5.40 14.94 14.36
N ALA A 292 -5.82 15.40 13.20
CA ALA A 292 -5.21 14.98 11.91
C ALA A 292 -3.67 15.18 11.88
N SER A 293 -3.13 16.04 12.75
CA SER A 293 -1.69 16.30 12.89
C SER A 293 -0.96 15.35 13.85
N HIS A 294 -1.68 14.51 14.59
CA HIS A 294 -1.11 13.61 15.61
C HIS A 294 -1.55 12.15 15.41
N ALA A 295 -2.03 11.80 14.23
CA ALA A 295 -2.54 10.46 13.97
C ALA A 295 -1.41 9.45 13.72
N VAL A 296 -1.39 8.37 14.48
CA VAL A 296 -0.70 7.12 14.12
C VAL A 296 -1.66 6.27 13.30
N ARG A 297 -1.25 5.86 12.11
CA ARG A 297 -2.06 5.02 11.23
C ARG A 297 -1.62 3.58 11.27
N VAL A 298 -2.58 2.66 11.33
CA VAL A 298 -2.31 1.23 11.26
C VAL A 298 -2.66 0.75 9.86
N PHE A 299 -1.68 0.29 9.10
CA PHE A 299 -1.84 -0.27 7.76
C PHE A 299 -1.82 -1.81 7.84
N PRO A 300 -2.98 -2.46 7.92
CA PRO A 300 -3.04 -3.91 7.95
C PRO A 300 -2.76 -4.50 6.57
N ILE A 301 -2.06 -5.63 6.57
CA ILE A 301 -1.86 -6.50 5.40
C ILE A 301 -2.51 -7.84 5.70
N ALA A 302 -3.61 -8.14 5.01
CA ALA A 302 -4.24 -9.47 5.02
C ALA A 302 -3.37 -10.41 4.18
N TYR A 303 -2.68 -11.34 4.84
CA TYR A 303 -1.68 -12.20 4.22
C TYR A 303 -2.20 -13.63 4.08
N GLY A 304 -2.30 -14.13 2.83
CA GLY A 304 -2.95 -15.42 2.57
C GLY A 304 -4.48 -15.33 2.47
N ALA A 305 -5.09 -16.46 2.16
CA ALA A 305 -6.55 -16.55 1.94
C ALA A 305 -7.35 -16.61 3.25
N ASP A 306 -6.72 -17.03 4.34
CA ASP A 306 -7.37 -17.32 5.63
C ASP A 306 -7.40 -16.09 6.55
N ALA A 307 -6.68 -15.01 6.20
CA ALA A 307 -6.66 -13.77 6.97
C ALA A 307 -8.07 -13.16 7.11
N ASP A 308 -8.41 -12.68 8.30
CA ASP A 308 -9.69 -12.00 8.55
C ASP A 308 -9.71 -10.58 7.96
N ALA A 309 -9.92 -10.51 6.65
CA ALA A 309 -9.95 -9.25 5.93
C ALA A 309 -11.05 -8.29 6.43
N ALA A 310 -12.15 -8.79 7.03
CA ALA A 310 -13.22 -7.94 7.55
C ALA A 310 -12.78 -7.21 8.82
N THR A 311 -12.17 -7.92 9.75
CA THR A 311 -11.59 -7.33 10.96
C THR A 311 -10.43 -6.39 10.63
N LEU A 312 -9.54 -6.78 9.73
CA LEU A 312 -8.42 -5.95 9.30
C LEU A 312 -8.88 -4.67 8.60
N GLN A 313 -9.99 -4.72 7.82
CA GLN A 313 -10.62 -3.53 7.26
C GLN A 313 -11.16 -2.61 8.36
N ALA A 314 -11.81 -3.16 9.38
CA ALA A 314 -12.31 -2.37 10.50
C ALA A 314 -11.16 -1.67 11.28
N ILE A 315 -10.02 -2.32 11.44
CA ILE A 315 -8.79 -1.75 12.03
C ILE A 315 -8.26 -0.59 11.16
N ALA A 316 -8.17 -0.80 9.83
CA ALA A 316 -7.77 0.24 8.90
C ALA A 316 -8.69 1.46 8.97
N ASP A 317 -10.02 1.24 8.88
CA ASP A 317 -11.03 2.31 8.95
C ASP A 317 -10.95 3.08 10.28
N ALA A 318 -10.78 2.37 11.41
CA ALA A 318 -10.68 2.97 12.74
C ALA A 318 -9.42 3.85 12.90
N SER A 319 -8.34 3.52 12.20
CA SER A 319 -7.08 4.28 12.21
C SER A 319 -6.92 5.24 11.03
N SER A 320 -7.97 5.44 10.21
CA SER A 320 -7.96 6.30 9.01
C SER A 320 -6.85 5.92 8.02
N SER A 321 -6.70 4.63 7.78
CA SER A 321 -5.75 4.04 6.83
C SER A 321 -6.44 3.16 5.78
N ALA A 322 -5.69 2.32 5.10
CA ALA A 322 -6.20 1.36 4.11
C ALA A 322 -5.76 -0.06 4.44
N LEU A 323 -6.63 -1.04 4.17
CA LEU A 323 -6.29 -2.46 4.17
C LEU A 323 -5.56 -2.81 2.87
N TYR A 324 -4.49 -3.57 2.98
CA TYR A 324 -3.79 -4.18 1.85
C TYR A 324 -4.00 -5.69 1.87
N LYS A 325 -4.09 -6.30 0.68
CA LYS A 325 -4.39 -7.73 0.55
C LYS A 325 -3.27 -8.42 -0.24
N ALA A 326 -2.63 -9.38 0.37
CA ALA A 326 -1.71 -10.33 -0.25
C ALA A 326 -2.34 -11.73 -0.19
N THR A 327 -3.52 -11.90 -0.81
CA THR A 327 -4.29 -13.17 -0.80
C THR A 327 -3.47 -14.34 -1.35
N ASN A 328 -2.62 -14.08 -2.35
CA ASN A 328 -1.56 -14.99 -2.75
C ASN A 328 -0.27 -14.58 -2.00
N PRO A 329 0.24 -15.42 -1.08
CA PRO A 329 1.43 -15.09 -0.29
C PRO A 329 2.67 -14.71 -1.12
N THR A 330 2.80 -15.21 -2.35
CA THR A 330 3.93 -14.89 -3.23
C THR A 330 3.96 -13.41 -3.68
N THR A 331 2.86 -12.66 -3.49
CA THR A 331 2.77 -11.24 -3.85
C THR A 331 3.18 -10.30 -2.70
N ILE A 332 3.59 -10.82 -1.56
CA ILE A 332 3.83 -10.02 -0.34
C ILE A 332 4.87 -8.90 -0.54
N SER A 333 5.95 -9.14 -1.28
CA SER A 333 6.93 -8.10 -1.58
C SER A 333 6.31 -6.92 -2.33
N GLN A 334 5.40 -7.16 -3.28
CA GLN A 334 4.71 -6.11 -4.03
C GLN A 334 3.76 -5.32 -3.12
N VAL A 335 3.01 -6.02 -2.27
CA VAL A 335 2.06 -5.42 -1.33
C VAL A 335 2.79 -4.58 -0.29
N LEU A 336 3.87 -5.09 0.29
CA LEU A 336 4.66 -4.35 1.27
C LEU A 336 5.31 -3.09 0.66
N ASN A 337 5.79 -3.18 -0.59
CA ASN A 337 6.28 -2.02 -1.33
C ASN A 337 5.19 -0.97 -1.53
N ALA A 338 3.95 -1.39 -1.85
CA ALA A 338 2.82 -0.48 -1.98
C ALA A 338 2.46 0.21 -0.66
N VAL A 339 2.53 -0.51 0.48
CA VAL A 339 2.32 0.09 1.81
C VAL A 339 3.40 1.12 2.13
N ILE A 340 4.67 0.77 1.93
CA ILE A 340 5.81 1.66 2.24
C ILE A 340 5.81 2.91 1.37
N SER A 341 5.28 2.83 0.14
CA SER A 341 5.15 4.01 -0.74
C SER A 341 4.22 5.11 -0.21
N ASN A 342 3.48 4.87 0.89
CA ASN A 342 2.68 5.90 1.57
C ASN A 342 3.52 6.80 2.50
N PHE A 343 4.78 6.48 2.71
CA PHE A 343 5.69 7.18 3.63
C PHE A 343 6.83 7.88 2.86
#